data_023953e867fbc8a801484ccc1f1f2dc8
#
_entry.id   023953e867fbc8a801484ccc1f1f2dc8
#
_cell.length_a   1.000
_cell.length_b   1.000
_cell.length_c   1.000
_cell.angle_alpha   90.00
_cell.angle_beta   90.00
_cell.angle_gamma   90.00
#
_symmetry.space_group_name_H-M   'P 1'
#
loop_
_entity.id
_entity.type
_entity.pdbx_description
1 polymer ?
#
loop_
_entity_poly.entity_id
_entity_poly.type
_entity_poly.pdbx_seq_one_letter_code
_entity_poly.pdbx_strand_id
1 'polypeptide(L)'
;MNTDKYILQEVTTSAQEREWLDLPKKIYKGNRNWVCPLDQDITEVFDPARNELFADGEAVRWVVRNKAGEVVGRIAAFYNREKAAIEEQPTGGCGFFEAIDDQQVADMMFDASRMWLASRGMEAMDGPIYFGQRRDWWGLRVEVYEFQPLYKNPYNPPYFRSCSRITASKTISTSTALSGVPMSRRPANGFSTAPKGSSLRRGIMSRIST
;
A
#
# COMPACT_ATOMS: atom_id res chain seq x y z
N MET A 1 28.36 19.30 3.12
CA MET A 1 26.99 19.74 2.84
C MET A 1 26.21 18.56 2.31
N ASN A 2 25.37 17.97 3.14
CA ASN A 2 24.49 16.86 2.73
C ASN A 2 23.33 17.49 1.96
N THR A 3 23.47 17.63 0.65
CA THR A 3 22.36 18.09 -0.19
C THR A 3 21.46 16.88 -0.37
N ASP A 4 20.36 16.84 0.36
CA ASP A 4 19.39 15.76 0.29
C ASP A 4 19.04 15.43 -1.16
N LYS A 5 19.25 14.18 -1.54
CA LYS A 5 18.98 13.67 -2.89
C LYS A 5 17.48 13.78 -3.22
N TYR A 6 16.65 13.69 -2.20
CA TYR A 6 15.21 13.68 -2.27
C TYR A 6 14.58 14.62 -1.24
N ILE A 7 13.37 15.10 -1.56
CA ILE A 7 12.55 15.94 -0.69
C ILE A 7 11.19 15.29 -0.56
N LEU A 8 10.75 15.07 0.68
CA LEU A 8 9.39 14.66 1.00
C LEU A 8 8.49 15.90 1.11
N GLN A 9 7.35 15.88 0.46
CA GLN A 9 6.39 16.99 0.45
C GLN A 9 4.97 16.48 0.68
N GLU A 10 4.25 17.11 1.60
CA GLU A 10 2.83 16.82 1.81
C GLU A 10 1.99 17.36 0.63
N VAL A 11 0.96 16.60 0.28
CA VAL A 11 0.01 16.96 -0.78
C VAL A 11 -1.08 17.84 -0.19
N THR A 12 -1.02 19.12 -0.48
CA THR A 12 -1.96 20.15 0.05
C THR A 12 -2.67 20.95 -1.05
N THR A 13 -2.25 20.80 -2.29
CA THR A 13 -2.82 21.54 -3.44
C THR A 13 -3.35 20.59 -4.50
N SER A 14 -4.31 21.03 -5.31
CA SER A 14 -4.86 20.24 -6.42
C SER A 14 -3.79 19.86 -7.46
N ALA A 15 -2.78 20.71 -7.66
CA ALA A 15 -1.67 20.39 -8.55
C ALA A 15 -0.83 19.20 -8.02
N GLN A 16 -0.52 19.21 -6.73
CA GLN A 16 0.20 18.10 -6.08
C GLN A 16 -0.65 16.82 -6.05
N GLU A 17 -1.96 16.96 -5.85
CA GLU A 17 -2.89 15.83 -5.94
C GLU A 17 -2.87 15.20 -7.33
N ARG A 18 -2.87 16.00 -8.37
CA ARG A 18 -2.76 15.52 -9.75
C ARG A 18 -1.44 14.77 -9.97
N GLU A 19 -0.32 15.33 -9.54
CA GLU A 19 0.98 14.66 -9.63
C GLU A 19 1.02 13.36 -8.84
N TRP A 20 0.39 13.33 -7.65
CA TRP A 20 0.28 12.15 -6.81
C TRP A 20 -0.52 11.04 -7.52
N LEU A 21 -1.63 11.38 -8.19
CA LEU A 21 -2.45 10.46 -8.98
C LEU A 21 -1.73 9.95 -10.24
N ASP A 22 -0.89 10.79 -10.86
CA ASP A 22 -0.24 10.46 -12.12
C ASP A 22 1.06 9.64 -11.97
N LEU A 23 1.64 9.58 -10.76
CA LEU A 23 2.89 8.84 -10.55
C LEU A 23 2.82 7.36 -10.97
N PRO A 24 1.78 6.56 -10.61
CA PRO A 24 1.69 5.17 -11.04
C PRO A 24 1.65 5.03 -12.56
N LYS A 25 0.98 5.96 -13.25
CA LYS A 25 0.90 5.97 -14.72
C LYS A 25 2.29 6.12 -15.36
N LYS A 26 3.22 6.80 -14.67
CA LYS A 26 4.62 6.94 -15.09
C LYS A 26 5.42 5.68 -14.76
N ILE A 27 5.31 5.15 -13.54
CA ILE A 27 6.04 3.97 -13.07
C ILE A 27 5.67 2.73 -13.91
N TYR A 28 4.38 2.54 -14.18
CA TYR A 28 3.89 1.38 -14.94
C TYR A 28 3.80 1.58 -16.45
N LYS A 29 4.34 2.68 -16.97
CA LYS A 29 4.31 2.96 -18.41
C LYS A 29 4.87 1.77 -19.22
N GLY A 30 4.03 1.23 -20.11
CA GLY A 30 4.40 0.07 -20.94
C GLY A 30 4.21 -1.30 -20.28
N ASN A 31 3.84 -1.35 -19.01
CA ASN A 31 3.51 -2.60 -18.34
C ASN A 31 2.09 -3.05 -18.73
N ARG A 32 1.99 -4.16 -19.49
CA ARG A 32 0.71 -4.69 -20.00
C ARG A 32 -0.14 -5.36 -18.92
N ASN A 33 0.45 -5.69 -17.78
CA ASN A 33 -0.23 -6.37 -16.68
C ASN A 33 -0.79 -5.38 -15.66
N TRP A 34 -0.38 -4.13 -15.69
CA TRP A 34 -0.94 -3.11 -14.82
C TRP A 34 -2.25 -2.56 -15.39
N VAL A 35 -3.28 -2.56 -14.57
CA VAL A 35 -4.57 -1.93 -14.87
C VAL A 35 -4.66 -0.64 -14.07
N CYS A 36 -4.74 0.48 -14.78
CA CYS A 36 -4.85 1.80 -14.15
C CYS A 36 -6.20 1.91 -13.41
N PRO A 37 -6.20 2.14 -12.09
CA PRO A 37 -7.42 2.48 -11.38
C PRO A 37 -8.01 3.79 -11.89
N LEU A 38 -9.32 3.97 -11.75
CA LEU A 38 -9.95 5.26 -12.04
C LEU A 38 -9.49 6.30 -11.01
N ASP A 39 -9.11 7.48 -11.49
CA ASP A 39 -8.71 8.59 -10.60
C ASP A 39 -9.83 8.91 -9.60
N GLN A 40 -11.10 8.81 -10.02
CA GLN A 40 -12.26 9.02 -9.16
C GLN A 40 -12.29 8.03 -7.99
N ASP A 41 -12.08 6.73 -8.23
CA ASP A 41 -12.07 5.71 -7.17
C ASP A 41 -11.01 6.01 -6.11
N ILE A 42 -9.87 6.57 -6.53
CA ILE A 42 -8.79 6.95 -5.63
C ILE A 42 -9.10 8.25 -4.89
N THR A 43 -9.65 9.26 -5.55
CA THR A 43 -9.98 10.55 -4.92
C THR A 43 -11.10 10.41 -3.90
N GLU A 44 -12.11 9.59 -4.16
CA GLU A 44 -13.20 9.32 -3.22
C GLU A 44 -12.71 8.71 -1.89
N VAL A 45 -11.59 7.99 -1.89
CA VAL A 45 -10.98 7.49 -0.64
C VAL A 45 -10.55 8.60 0.29
N PHE A 46 -10.11 9.72 -0.25
CA PHE A 46 -9.61 10.88 0.49
C PHE A 46 -10.65 12.00 0.63
N ASP A 47 -11.87 11.76 0.19
CA ASP A 47 -12.99 12.69 0.35
C ASP A 47 -13.77 12.39 1.64
N PRO A 48 -13.73 13.28 2.65
CA PRO A 48 -14.50 13.09 3.89
C PRO A 48 -16.02 12.95 3.69
N ALA A 49 -16.56 13.46 2.59
CA ALA A 49 -17.98 13.31 2.26
C ALA A 49 -18.33 11.93 1.69
N ARG A 50 -17.35 11.18 1.22
CA ARG A 50 -17.52 9.86 0.59
C ARG A 50 -16.99 8.72 1.45
N ASN A 51 -15.95 8.95 2.22
CA ASN A 51 -15.32 7.93 3.05
C ASN A 51 -15.71 8.12 4.53
N GLU A 52 -16.60 7.26 5.02
CA GLU A 52 -17.11 7.28 6.40
C GLU A 52 -16.00 7.15 7.47
N LEU A 53 -14.82 6.64 7.10
CA LEU A 53 -13.71 6.49 8.04
C LEU A 53 -13.15 7.83 8.53
N PHE A 54 -13.47 8.93 7.85
CA PHE A 54 -13.12 10.28 8.31
C PHE A 54 -14.00 10.77 9.47
N ALA A 55 -15.10 10.09 9.80
CA ALA A 55 -15.94 10.49 10.94
C ALA A 55 -15.15 10.49 12.25
N ASP A 56 -14.20 9.56 12.43
CA ASP A 56 -13.27 9.52 13.57
C ASP A 56 -11.85 9.13 13.10
N GLY A 57 -11.39 9.75 12.02
CA GLY A 57 -10.11 9.42 11.42
C GLY A 57 -9.53 10.56 10.62
N GLU A 58 -8.28 10.39 10.23
CA GLU A 58 -7.54 11.32 9.38
C GLU A 58 -6.72 10.54 8.34
N ALA A 59 -6.41 11.22 7.25
CA ALA A 59 -5.48 10.75 6.24
C ALA A 59 -4.55 11.87 5.80
N VAL A 60 -3.34 11.50 5.41
CA VAL A 60 -2.34 12.41 4.84
C VAL A 60 -1.70 11.74 3.63
N ARG A 61 -1.29 12.53 2.67
CA ARG A 61 -0.63 12.08 1.44
C ARG A 61 0.69 12.81 1.26
N TRP A 62 1.71 12.10 0.78
CA TRP A 62 3.00 12.70 0.44
C TRP A 62 3.47 12.28 -0.95
N VAL A 63 4.29 13.14 -1.53
CA VAL A 63 5.13 12.84 -2.67
C VAL A 63 6.60 13.00 -2.29
N VAL A 64 7.46 12.21 -2.94
CA VAL A 64 8.91 12.40 -2.87
C VAL A 64 9.36 12.97 -4.20
N ARG A 65 10.16 14.04 -4.15
CA ARG A 65 10.74 14.68 -5.34
C ARG A 65 12.25 14.48 -5.39
N ASN A 66 12.76 14.28 -6.58
CA ASN A 66 14.20 14.32 -6.84
C ASN A 66 14.70 15.78 -7.01
N LYS A 67 16.01 15.96 -7.21
CA LYS A 67 16.63 17.27 -7.42
C LYS A 67 16.13 18.02 -8.66
N ALA A 68 15.61 17.32 -9.66
CA ALA A 68 15.00 17.92 -10.84
C ALA A 68 13.53 18.36 -10.61
N GLY A 69 12.98 18.16 -9.40
CA GLY A 69 11.60 18.46 -9.06
C GLY A 69 10.59 17.38 -9.51
N GLU A 70 11.04 16.27 -10.08
CA GLU A 70 10.17 15.21 -10.54
C GLU A 70 9.68 14.37 -9.36
N VAL A 71 8.40 14.00 -9.37
CA VAL A 71 7.82 13.06 -8.40
C VAL A 71 8.32 11.66 -8.71
N VAL A 72 8.96 11.04 -7.71
CA VAL A 72 9.58 9.71 -7.79
C VAL A 72 9.04 8.72 -6.76
N GLY A 73 8.20 9.19 -5.84
CA GLY A 73 7.51 8.37 -4.85
C GLY A 73 6.22 9.01 -4.37
N ARG A 74 5.26 8.20 -3.95
CA ARG A 74 4.02 8.61 -3.28
C ARG A 74 3.63 7.61 -2.21
N ILE A 75 2.99 8.08 -1.16
CA ILE A 75 2.40 7.27 -0.10
C ILE A 75 1.24 8.03 0.54
N ALA A 76 0.37 7.31 1.24
CA ALA A 76 -0.60 7.86 2.16
C ALA A 76 -0.49 7.15 3.51
N ALA A 77 -0.73 7.87 4.60
CA ALA A 77 -0.98 7.30 5.91
C ALA A 77 -2.35 7.74 6.41
N PHE A 78 -2.97 6.90 7.22
CA PHE A 78 -4.33 7.12 7.68
C PHE A 78 -4.62 6.28 8.93
N TYR A 79 -5.61 6.71 9.70
CA TYR A 79 -6.16 5.94 10.80
C TYR A 79 -7.64 6.26 10.98
N ASN A 80 -8.33 5.40 11.72
CA ASN A 80 -9.64 5.64 12.29
C ASN A 80 -9.59 5.17 13.75
N ARG A 81 -9.93 6.04 14.71
CA ARG A 81 -9.76 5.77 16.14
C ARG A 81 -10.62 4.62 16.62
N GLU A 82 -11.87 4.56 16.18
CA GLU A 82 -12.78 3.47 16.57
C GLU A 82 -12.20 2.11 16.15
N LYS A 83 -11.70 2.01 14.91
CA LYS A 83 -11.06 0.78 14.44
C LYS A 83 -9.75 0.48 15.14
N ALA A 84 -8.94 1.49 15.42
CA ALA A 84 -7.67 1.32 16.14
C ALA A 84 -7.90 0.83 17.58
N ALA A 85 -8.98 1.28 18.24
CA ALA A 85 -9.29 0.94 19.63
C ALA A 85 -9.71 -0.53 19.82
N ILE A 86 -10.15 -1.22 18.77
CA ILE A 86 -10.52 -2.66 18.87
C ILE A 86 -9.30 -3.57 18.72
N GLU A 87 -8.18 -3.04 18.25
CA GLU A 87 -6.97 -3.81 18.08
C GLU A 87 -6.19 -3.92 19.40
N GLU A 88 -5.41 -4.98 19.58
CA GLU A 88 -4.57 -5.17 20.76
C GLU A 88 -3.58 -4.01 20.97
N GLN A 89 -3.10 -3.45 19.86
CA GLN A 89 -2.32 -2.22 19.79
C GLN A 89 -3.05 -1.23 18.88
N PRO A 90 -3.21 0.05 19.27
CA PRO A 90 -3.76 1.07 18.39
C PRO A 90 -3.01 1.12 17.06
N THR A 91 -3.67 0.71 15.99
CA THR A 91 -3.03 0.49 14.67
C THR A 91 -3.58 1.44 13.63
N GLY A 92 -2.68 2.17 12.97
CA GLY A 92 -2.98 2.92 11.76
C GLY A 92 -2.56 2.18 10.51
N GLY A 93 -2.74 2.80 9.35
CA GLY A 93 -2.37 2.20 8.08
C GLY A 93 -1.53 3.10 7.19
N CYS A 94 -0.75 2.50 6.32
CA CYS A 94 -0.15 3.19 5.18
C CYS A 94 -0.46 2.44 3.89
N GLY A 95 -0.55 3.17 2.78
CA GLY A 95 -0.87 2.58 1.50
C GLY A 95 -0.66 3.52 0.32
N PHE A 96 -1.16 3.12 -0.85
CA PHE A 96 -0.92 3.85 -2.10
C PHE A 96 0.58 4.05 -2.37
N PHE A 97 1.41 3.17 -1.81
CA PHE A 97 2.86 3.22 -1.95
C PHE A 97 3.25 2.93 -3.39
N GLU A 98 3.89 3.91 -4.01
CA GLU A 98 4.50 3.81 -5.32
C GLU A 98 5.85 4.52 -5.29
N ALA A 99 6.88 3.89 -5.82
CA ALA A 99 8.24 4.43 -5.81
C ALA A 99 9.03 3.96 -7.02
N ILE A 100 10.03 4.72 -7.41
CA ILE A 100 11.13 4.19 -8.21
C ILE A 100 11.91 3.13 -7.40
N ASP A 101 12.72 2.29 -8.06
CA ASP A 101 13.57 1.30 -7.38
C ASP A 101 14.76 1.98 -6.66
N ASP A 102 14.44 2.67 -5.56
CA ASP A 102 15.41 3.33 -4.68
C ASP A 102 14.96 3.22 -3.22
N GLN A 103 15.76 2.51 -2.42
CA GLN A 103 15.46 2.25 -1.01
C GLN A 103 15.34 3.54 -0.19
N GLN A 104 16.12 4.58 -0.49
CA GLN A 104 16.05 5.85 0.22
C GLN A 104 14.68 6.52 0.07
N VAL A 105 14.07 6.43 -1.14
CA VAL A 105 12.73 6.94 -1.41
C VAL A 105 11.71 6.18 -0.57
N ALA A 106 11.83 4.85 -0.51
CA ALA A 106 10.93 4.01 0.29
C ALA A 106 11.06 4.30 1.79
N ASP A 107 12.29 4.35 2.31
CA ASP A 107 12.55 4.64 3.72
C ASP A 107 11.96 5.99 4.16
N MET A 108 12.16 7.05 3.36
CA MET A 108 11.59 8.37 3.64
C MET A 108 10.06 8.34 3.79
N MET A 109 9.38 7.60 2.92
CA MET A 109 7.92 7.52 2.91
C MET A 109 7.38 6.70 4.08
N PHE A 110 7.98 5.55 4.36
CA PHE A 110 7.57 4.72 5.50
C PHE A 110 7.88 5.38 6.84
N ASP A 111 9.03 6.04 6.96
CA ASP A 111 9.39 6.78 8.18
C ASP A 111 8.44 7.96 8.42
N ALA A 112 8.08 8.71 7.37
CA ALA A 112 7.09 9.78 7.49
C ALA A 112 5.72 9.25 7.93
N SER A 113 5.27 8.15 7.34
CA SER A 113 3.99 7.51 7.70
C SER A 113 4.00 7.07 9.16
N ARG A 114 5.09 6.41 9.60
CA ARG A 114 5.27 5.96 10.98
C ARG A 114 5.27 7.12 11.96
N MET A 115 6.06 8.18 11.70
CA MET A 115 6.13 9.34 12.58
C MET A 115 4.79 10.08 12.67
N TRP A 116 4.08 10.21 11.55
CA TRP A 116 2.77 10.85 11.52
C TRP A 116 1.74 10.05 12.33
N LEU A 117 1.71 8.72 12.20
CA LEU A 117 0.83 7.84 12.96
C LEU A 117 1.17 7.84 14.45
N ALA A 118 2.45 7.77 14.80
CA ALA A 118 2.91 7.82 16.20
C ALA A 118 2.50 9.14 16.88
N SER A 119 2.57 10.27 16.17
CA SER A 119 2.14 11.57 16.69
C SER A 119 0.62 11.66 16.98
N ARG A 120 -0.14 10.69 16.48
CA ARG A 120 -1.61 10.55 16.66
C ARG A 120 -1.99 9.41 17.61
N GLY A 121 -1.00 8.84 18.31
CA GLY A 121 -1.21 7.80 19.31
C GLY A 121 -1.35 6.39 18.74
N MET A 122 -0.98 6.18 17.47
CA MET A 122 -0.91 4.83 16.92
C MET A 122 0.42 4.18 17.34
N GLU A 123 0.33 2.95 17.81
CA GLU A 123 1.46 2.14 18.28
C GLU A 123 1.95 1.16 17.23
N ALA A 124 1.11 0.88 16.22
CA ALA A 124 1.45 0.01 15.12
C ALA A 124 0.96 0.60 13.78
N MET A 125 1.58 0.15 12.68
CA MET A 125 1.23 0.53 11.33
C MET A 125 1.09 -0.71 10.44
N ASP A 126 -0.08 -0.89 9.83
CA ASP A 126 -0.31 -1.90 8.81
C ASP A 126 -0.03 -1.32 7.42
N GLY A 127 0.59 -2.11 6.54
CA GLY A 127 0.83 -1.66 5.17
C GLY A 127 1.52 -2.67 4.25
N PRO A 128 1.39 -2.47 2.94
CA PRO A 128 0.49 -1.50 2.31
C PRO A 128 -0.97 -1.95 2.34
N ILE A 129 -1.85 -1.03 2.68
CA ILE A 129 -3.29 -1.26 2.77
C ILE A 129 -4.07 -0.09 2.17
N TYR A 130 -5.39 -0.21 2.13
CA TYR A 130 -6.29 0.80 1.60
C TYR A 130 -7.07 1.48 2.72
N PHE A 131 -7.31 2.79 2.62
CA PHE A 131 -8.14 3.52 3.57
C PHE A 131 -9.62 3.30 3.26
N GLY A 132 -10.10 2.12 3.60
CA GLY A 132 -11.43 1.64 3.25
C GLY A 132 -11.70 0.24 3.79
N GLN A 133 -12.40 -0.56 2.99
CA GLN A 133 -12.71 -1.93 3.38
C GLN A 133 -11.50 -2.85 3.16
N ARG A 134 -11.25 -3.73 4.13
CA ARG A 134 -10.10 -4.65 4.15
C ARG A 134 -9.96 -5.55 2.91
N ARG A 135 -11.03 -5.78 2.18
CA ARG A 135 -11.02 -6.59 0.95
C ARG A 135 -10.50 -5.87 -0.28
N ASP A 136 -10.35 -4.53 -0.22
CA ASP A 136 -10.03 -3.69 -1.37
C ASP A 136 -8.56 -3.27 -1.33
N TRP A 137 -7.78 -3.59 -2.37
CA TRP A 137 -6.35 -3.23 -2.53
C TRP A 137 -5.47 -3.46 -1.29
N TRP A 138 -5.67 -4.59 -0.64
CA TRP A 138 -4.94 -4.95 0.57
C TRP A 138 -3.68 -5.73 0.26
N GLY A 139 -2.57 -5.28 0.82
CA GLY A 139 -1.32 -6.00 0.81
C GLY A 139 -0.45 -5.76 -0.41
N LEU A 140 0.60 -6.55 -0.51
CA LEU A 140 1.61 -6.50 -1.55
C LEU A 140 1.58 -7.76 -2.38
N ARG A 141 1.63 -7.63 -3.71
CA ARG A 141 1.81 -8.77 -4.60
C ARG A 141 3.25 -9.28 -4.48
N VAL A 142 3.42 -10.55 -4.16
CA VAL A 142 4.74 -11.17 -3.93
C VAL A 142 5.11 -12.22 -4.96
N GLU A 143 4.16 -12.67 -5.78
CA GLU A 143 4.32 -13.71 -6.79
C GLU A 143 3.40 -13.45 -7.99
N VAL A 144 3.60 -14.18 -9.08
CA VAL A 144 2.69 -14.23 -10.24
C VAL A 144 2.54 -12.86 -10.92
N TYR A 145 3.66 -12.16 -11.15
CA TYR A 145 3.70 -10.81 -11.74
C TYR A 145 3.33 -10.78 -13.23
N GLU A 146 3.32 -11.92 -13.89
CA GLU A 146 3.04 -12.08 -15.31
C GLU A 146 1.55 -11.95 -15.70
N PHE A 147 0.65 -11.90 -14.71
CA PHE A 147 -0.77 -11.76 -14.93
C PHE A 147 -1.32 -10.41 -14.45
N GLN A 148 -2.41 -9.99 -15.05
CA GLN A 148 -3.17 -8.84 -14.55
C GLN A 148 -3.76 -9.15 -13.16
N PRO A 149 -3.87 -8.15 -12.26
CA PRO A 149 -4.56 -8.33 -11.00
C PRO A 149 -6.06 -8.53 -11.24
N LEU A 150 -6.71 -9.22 -10.32
CA LEU A 150 -8.18 -9.21 -10.27
C LEU A 150 -8.65 -7.81 -9.83
N TYR A 151 -9.93 -7.52 -10.07
CA TYR A 151 -10.55 -6.25 -9.66
C TYR A 151 -10.31 -5.99 -8.17
N LYS A 152 -9.87 -4.77 -7.85
CA LYS A 152 -9.52 -4.33 -6.50
C LYS A 152 -8.37 -5.10 -5.82
N ASN A 153 -7.58 -5.85 -6.56
CA ASN A 153 -6.33 -6.40 -6.05
C ASN A 153 -5.14 -5.51 -6.40
N PRO A 154 -4.14 -5.45 -5.51
CA PRO A 154 -2.95 -4.65 -5.77
C PRO A 154 -2.10 -5.21 -6.91
N TYR A 155 -1.46 -4.33 -7.64
CA TYR A 155 -0.36 -4.63 -8.54
C TYR A 155 0.84 -3.77 -8.14
N ASN A 156 2.00 -4.37 -8.10
CA ASN A 156 3.24 -3.66 -7.78
C ASN A 156 4.43 -4.34 -8.47
N PRO A 157 5.54 -3.61 -8.69
CA PRO A 157 6.77 -4.20 -9.17
C PRO A 157 7.38 -5.16 -8.15
N PRO A 158 8.18 -6.17 -8.58
CA PRO A 158 8.82 -7.12 -7.67
C PRO A 158 9.70 -6.48 -6.60
N TYR A 159 10.38 -5.37 -6.90
CA TYR A 159 11.28 -4.69 -5.96
C TYR A 159 10.55 -4.06 -4.76
N PHE A 160 9.24 -3.81 -4.82
CA PHE A 160 8.49 -3.32 -3.66
C PHE A 160 8.59 -4.25 -2.46
N ARG A 161 8.69 -5.57 -2.72
CA ARG A 161 8.93 -6.57 -1.66
C ARG A 161 10.24 -6.30 -0.90
N SER A 162 11.30 -5.96 -1.63
CA SER A 162 12.60 -5.63 -1.01
C SER A 162 12.51 -4.32 -0.23
N CYS A 163 11.97 -3.28 -0.82
CA CYS A 163 11.76 -1.98 -0.18
C CYS A 163 11.01 -2.11 1.15
N SER A 164 9.88 -2.81 1.15
CA SER A 164 9.06 -3.00 2.35
C SER A 164 9.77 -3.84 3.42
N ARG A 165 10.48 -4.92 3.04
CA ARG A 165 11.16 -5.80 4.01
C ARG A 165 12.34 -5.13 4.69
N ILE A 166 13.13 -4.34 3.97
CA ILE A 166 14.30 -3.66 4.54
C ILE A 166 13.85 -2.61 5.54
N THR A 167 12.83 -1.85 5.21
CA THR A 167 12.24 -0.88 6.14
C THR A 167 11.56 -1.58 7.31
N ALA A 168 10.86 -2.69 7.07
CA ALA A 168 10.24 -3.52 8.09
C ALA A 168 11.25 -4.13 9.09
N SER A 169 12.40 -4.57 8.63
CA SER A 169 13.43 -5.13 9.52
C SER A 169 13.97 -4.11 10.53
N LYS A 170 13.75 -2.81 10.28
CA LYS A 170 14.08 -1.74 11.20
C LYS A 170 12.98 -1.47 12.24
N THR A 171 11.72 -1.81 11.97
CA THR A 171 10.58 -1.58 12.90
C THR A 171 9.22 -2.11 12.40
N ILE A 172 9.12 -2.90 11.32
CA ILE A 172 7.83 -3.22 10.68
C ILE A 172 7.67 -4.70 10.44
N SER A 173 6.54 -5.21 10.80
CA SER A 173 6.00 -6.48 10.40
C SER A 173 5.18 -6.35 9.10
N THR A 174 5.40 -7.18 8.10
CA THR A 174 4.85 -7.06 6.74
C THR A 174 3.63 -7.95 6.55
N SER A 175 2.48 -7.39 6.23
CA SER A 175 1.34 -8.17 5.70
C SER A 175 1.62 -8.60 4.26
N THR A 176 1.78 -9.89 4.06
CA THR A 176 1.85 -10.46 2.72
C THR A 176 0.47 -10.99 2.35
N ALA A 177 -0.30 -10.23 1.56
CA ALA A 177 -1.49 -10.78 0.93
C ALA A 177 -1.07 -11.56 -0.32
N LEU A 178 -1.30 -12.84 -0.32
CA LEU A 178 -1.33 -13.65 -1.53
C LEU A 178 -2.58 -13.22 -2.32
N SER A 179 -2.43 -12.35 -3.31
CA SER A 179 -3.47 -12.13 -4.30
C SER A 179 -3.65 -13.42 -5.08
N GLY A 180 -4.89 -13.90 -5.13
CA GLY A 180 -5.30 -15.22 -5.55
C GLY A 180 -4.55 -15.79 -6.74
N VAL A 181 -4.15 -17.03 -6.59
CA VAL A 181 -3.73 -17.91 -7.68
C VAL A 181 -4.85 -17.89 -8.74
N PRO A 182 -4.58 -17.56 -10.01
CA PRO A 182 -5.58 -17.76 -11.06
C PRO A 182 -6.04 -19.22 -10.98
N MET A 183 -7.35 -19.45 -10.92
CA MET A 183 -7.87 -20.80 -11.12
C MET A 183 -7.33 -21.28 -12.46
N SER A 184 -6.33 -22.15 -12.43
CA SER A 184 -5.92 -22.86 -13.63
C SER A 184 -7.18 -23.51 -14.21
N ARG A 185 -7.44 -23.31 -15.51
CA ARG A 185 -8.44 -24.07 -16.24
C ARG A 185 -8.20 -25.54 -15.88
N ARG A 186 -9.09 -26.11 -15.07
CA ARG A 186 -9.14 -27.56 -14.94
C ARG A 186 -9.42 -28.11 -16.32
N PRO A 187 -8.61 -29.01 -16.86
CA PRO A 187 -9.05 -29.84 -17.95
C PRO A 187 -10.27 -30.63 -17.44
N ALA A 188 -11.37 -30.54 -18.16
CA ALA A 188 -12.53 -31.36 -17.90
C ALA A 188 -12.12 -32.81 -18.21
N ASN A 189 -11.73 -33.56 -17.19
CA ASN A 189 -11.83 -35.01 -17.12
C ASN A 189 -11.12 -35.54 -15.86
N GLY A 190 -11.85 -36.31 -15.07
CA GLY A 190 -11.29 -37.17 -14.03
C GLY A 190 -11.77 -36.87 -12.60
N PHE A 191 -12.84 -37.55 -12.20
CA PHE A 191 -13.13 -37.79 -10.80
C PHE A 191 -11.90 -38.42 -10.11
N SER A 192 -11.36 -37.73 -9.13
CA SER A 192 -10.46 -38.34 -8.17
C SER A 192 -10.67 -37.70 -6.81
N THR A 193 -10.80 -38.55 -5.83
CA THR A 193 -11.10 -38.32 -4.42
C THR A 193 -10.14 -37.34 -3.78
N ALA A 194 -10.70 -36.34 -3.09
CA ALA A 194 -9.95 -35.34 -2.34
C ALA A 194 -9.22 -35.95 -1.14
N PRO A 195 -7.96 -35.63 -0.88
CA PRO A 195 -7.34 -35.87 0.41
C PRO A 195 -7.86 -34.86 1.43
N LYS A 196 -8.35 -35.37 2.56
CA LYS A 196 -8.69 -34.57 3.74
C LYS A 196 -7.40 -33.94 4.31
N GLY A 197 -7.41 -32.64 4.53
CA GLY A 197 -6.48 -31.96 5.42
C GLY A 197 -5.42 -31.11 4.74
N SER A 198 -5.80 -29.90 4.35
CA SER A 198 -4.88 -28.77 4.33
C SER A 198 -5.54 -27.61 5.06
N SER A 199 -5.04 -27.36 6.27
CA SER A 199 -5.39 -26.17 7.03
C SER A 199 -5.10 -24.93 6.18
N LEU A 200 -6.12 -24.13 5.92
CA LEU A 200 -5.95 -22.75 5.47
C LEU A 200 -5.00 -22.06 6.45
N ARG A 201 -3.76 -21.86 6.05
CA ARG A 201 -2.89 -20.94 6.76
C ARG A 201 -3.52 -19.56 6.60
N ARG A 202 -4.07 -19.05 7.68
CA ARG A 202 -4.48 -17.63 7.81
C ARG A 202 -3.25 -16.82 7.45
N GLY A 203 -3.42 -15.91 6.46
CA GLY A 203 -2.39 -14.95 6.11
C GLY A 203 -2.00 -14.19 7.39
N ILE A 204 -0.74 -14.30 7.76
CA ILE A 204 -0.19 -13.59 8.91
C ILE A 204 -0.13 -12.12 8.53
N MET A 205 -1.05 -11.33 9.09
CA MET A 205 -0.88 -9.89 9.18
C MET A 205 0.29 -9.62 10.10
N SER A 206 1.22 -8.91 9.61
CA SER A 206 2.33 -8.50 10.42
C SER A 206 2.25 -6.99 10.68
N ARG A 207 2.51 -6.57 11.90
CA ARG A 207 2.36 -5.22 12.45
C ARG A 207 3.71 -4.58 12.71
N ILE A 208 3.71 -3.25 12.68
CA ILE A 208 4.84 -2.44 13.09
C ILE A 208 4.60 -2.00 14.53
N SER A 209 5.57 -2.20 15.38
CA SER A 209 5.63 -1.54 16.68
C SER A 209 6.43 -0.23 16.55
N THR A 210 5.89 0.85 17.04
CA THR A 210 6.57 2.16 17.10
C THR A 210 7.59 2.20 18.21
#